data_446fd8003e4e64f4a612b888e18e6969
#
_entry.id   446fd8003e4e64f4a612b888e18e6969
#
_cell.length_a   1.000
_cell.length_b   1.000
_cell.length_c   1.000
_cell.angle_alpha   90.00
_cell.angle_beta   90.00
_cell.angle_gamma   90.00
#
_symmetry.space_group_name_H-M   'P 1'
#
loop_
_entity.id
_entity.type
_entity.pdbx_description
1 polymer ?
#
loop_
_entity_poly.entity_id
_entity_poly.type
_entity_poly.pdbx_seq_one_letter_code
_entity_poly.pdbx_strand_id
1 'polypeptide(L)'
;MIIQRLRAVVLIGLSTSTLWCPVAIAHHVLGRPSYGLNEDSNTPPSMQVETRIGDYFVNFMVFPAFPRPNEPGRVNLYAKRIDTGKPFQGDVVFRVRNDTWLGTEEQLLGVQRPDDNVYRQRFLFHEAGDFVITAEFQAATETHVIEFPLRIGEPWPLGLIGIAAAVVVVLLAAVSILQRKRLLREKLRSARSEARSS
;
A
#
# COMPACT_ATOMS: atom_id res chain seq x y z
N MET A 1 29.74 19.86 -27.38
CA MET A 1 29.53 20.73 -26.19
C MET A 1 28.13 20.61 -25.60
N ILE A 2 27.04 20.58 -26.37
CA ILE A 2 25.64 20.46 -25.93
C ILE A 2 25.35 19.13 -25.23
N ILE A 3 25.87 18.02 -25.73
CA ILE A 3 25.65 16.66 -25.19
C ILE A 3 26.26 16.47 -23.79
N GLN A 4 27.40 17.10 -23.52
CA GLN A 4 28.04 17.06 -22.21
C GLN A 4 27.24 17.87 -21.17
N ARG A 5 26.67 19.00 -21.60
CA ARG A 5 25.79 19.82 -20.73
C ARG A 5 24.48 19.11 -20.40
N LEU A 6 23.91 18.38 -21.36
CA LEU A 6 22.67 17.60 -21.14
C LEU A 6 22.90 16.43 -20.16
N ARG A 7 24.04 15.74 -20.24
CA ARG A 7 24.42 14.68 -19.27
C ARG A 7 24.62 15.22 -17.87
N ALA A 8 25.24 16.40 -17.74
CA ALA A 8 25.41 17.04 -16.43
C ALA A 8 24.07 17.46 -15.80
N VAL A 9 23.14 18.00 -16.58
CA VAL A 9 21.80 18.39 -16.08
C VAL A 9 20.98 17.18 -15.64
N VAL A 10 21.04 16.05 -16.37
CA VAL A 10 20.34 14.81 -15.98
C VAL A 10 20.94 14.19 -14.71
N LEU A 11 22.27 14.21 -14.57
CA LEU A 11 22.94 13.70 -13.37
C LEU A 11 22.68 14.58 -12.12
N ILE A 12 22.63 15.90 -12.30
CA ILE A 12 22.31 16.83 -11.20
C ILE A 12 20.83 16.69 -10.82
N GLY A 13 19.90 16.54 -11.78
CA GLY A 13 18.48 16.30 -11.51
C GLY A 13 18.21 15.00 -10.77
N LEU A 14 18.97 13.93 -11.03
CA LEU A 14 18.84 12.66 -10.34
C LEU A 14 19.40 12.73 -8.89
N SER A 15 20.46 13.47 -8.66
CA SER A 15 21.07 13.60 -7.33
C SER A 15 20.29 14.55 -6.40
N THR A 16 19.53 15.51 -6.91
CA THR A 16 18.71 16.41 -6.08
C THR A 16 17.40 15.76 -5.62
N SER A 17 16.87 14.77 -6.34
CA SER A 17 15.65 14.07 -5.94
C SER A 17 15.83 13.11 -4.76
N THR A 18 17.05 12.72 -4.42
CA THR A 18 17.33 11.85 -3.26
C THR A 18 17.47 12.59 -1.93
N LEU A 19 17.54 13.93 -1.95
CA LEU A 19 17.73 14.74 -0.74
C LEU A 19 16.43 15.22 -0.08
N TRP A 20 15.27 14.96 -0.69
CA TRP A 20 13.96 15.29 -0.11
C TRP A 20 13.24 14.02 0.38
N CYS A 21 13.86 13.33 1.32
CA CYS A 21 13.14 12.32 2.09
C CYS A 21 12.50 13.04 3.30
N PRO A 22 11.18 13.17 3.38
CA PRO A 22 10.54 13.72 4.57
C PRO A 22 10.86 12.80 5.73
N VAL A 23 11.34 13.38 6.83
CA VAL A 23 11.55 12.63 8.08
C VAL A 23 10.18 12.12 8.54
N ALA A 24 9.98 10.80 8.47
CA ALA A 24 8.80 10.17 9.02
C ALA A 24 8.87 10.28 10.54
N ILE A 25 8.09 11.18 11.12
CA ILE A 25 7.91 11.26 12.57
C ILE A 25 6.99 10.11 12.96
N ALA A 26 7.55 9.03 13.47
CA ALA A 26 6.77 7.96 14.08
C ALA A 26 6.19 8.48 15.41
N HIS A 27 4.93 8.81 15.41
CA HIS A 27 4.21 9.11 16.65
C HIS A 27 4.03 7.81 17.44
N HIS A 28 4.76 7.68 18.54
CA HIS A 28 4.46 6.67 19.55
C HIS A 28 3.15 7.04 20.23
N VAL A 29 2.07 6.32 19.90
CA VAL A 29 0.80 6.47 20.58
C VAL A 29 0.92 5.81 21.95
N LEU A 30 0.99 6.63 22.98
CA LEU A 30 0.88 6.23 24.39
C LEU A 30 -0.54 5.74 24.64
N GLY A 31 -0.71 4.48 24.96
CA GLY A 31 -2.00 3.92 25.37
C GLY A 31 -2.40 2.61 24.69
N ARG A 32 -1.45 1.72 24.45
CA ARG A 32 -1.80 0.35 24.08
C ARG A 32 -2.58 -0.29 25.23
N PRO A 33 -3.81 -0.78 25.00
CA PRO A 33 -4.42 -1.71 25.95
C PRO A 33 -3.45 -2.88 26.09
N SER A 34 -3.16 -3.27 27.33
CA SER A 34 -2.42 -4.49 27.61
C SER A 34 -3.28 -5.66 27.16
N TYR A 35 -3.07 -6.11 25.91
CA TYR A 35 -3.67 -7.35 25.46
C TYR A 35 -3.07 -8.47 26.29
N GLY A 36 -3.90 -9.20 27.03
CA GLY A 36 -3.46 -10.43 27.66
C GLY A 36 -2.87 -11.33 26.58
N LEU A 37 -1.62 -11.65 26.72
CA LEU A 37 -0.90 -12.59 25.86
C LEU A 37 -1.45 -13.99 26.15
N ASN A 38 -2.55 -14.35 25.51
CA ASN A 38 -3.01 -15.73 25.43
C ASN A 38 -2.17 -16.47 24.40
N GLU A 39 -2.06 -17.79 24.55
CA GLU A 39 -1.26 -18.67 23.67
C GLU A 39 -1.54 -18.48 22.18
N ASP A 40 -2.74 -18.00 21.81
CA ASP A 40 -3.11 -17.62 20.45
C ASP A 40 -2.59 -16.23 19.99
N SER A 41 -1.94 -15.46 20.82
CA SER A 41 -1.52 -14.08 20.53
C SER A 41 -0.02 -13.93 20.28
N ASN A 42 0.73 -15.03 20.17
CA ASN A 42 2.20 -15.02 20.02
C ASN A 42 2.72 -14.50 18.66
N THR A 43 1.85 -14.13 17.76
CA THR A 43 2.26 -13.50 16.51
C THR A 43 2.05 -12.00 16.64
N PRO A 44 3.09 -11.15 16.55
CA PRO A 44 2.89 -9.72 16.58
C PRO A 44 1.93 -9.30 15.47
N PRO A 45 0.98 -8.40 15.75
CA PRO A 45 0.10 -7.90 14.71
C PRO A 45 0.98 -7.20 13.67
N SER A 46 0.79 -7.56 12.44
CA SER A 46 1.58 -7.01 11.37
C SER A 46 1.08 -5.70 10.89
N MET A 47 -0.21 -5.59 10.93
CA MET A 47 -0.90 -4.41 10.49
C MET A 47 -1.87 -4.01 11.60
N GLN A 48 -1.64 -2.84 12.16
CA GLN A 48 -2.49 -2.25 13.18
C GLN A 48 -2.87 -0.87 12.70
N VAL A 49 -4.15 -0.60 12.64
CA VAL A 49 -4.70 0.73 12.37
C VAL A 49 -5.44 1.21 13.60
N GLU A 50 -5.00 2.34 14.12
CA GLU A 50 -5.67 3.05 15.19
C GLU A 50 -6.33 4.29 14.61
N THR A 51 -7.63 4.45 14.82
CA THR A 51 -8.37 5.58 14.30
C THR A 51 -9.43 6.04 15.28
N ARG A 52 -9.86 7.29 15.13
CA ARG A 52 -11.01 7.83 15.83
C ARG A 52 -12.19 7.90 14.88
N ILE A 53 -13.31 7.33 15.28
CA ILE A 53 -14.56 7.36 14.52
C ILE A 53 -15.67 7.81 15.45
N GLY A 54 -16.23 8.98 15.18
CA GLY A 54 -17.19 9.60 16.08
C GLY A 54 -16.62 9.72 17.51
N ASP A 55 -17.33 9.18 18.49
CA ASP A 55 -16.93 9.16 19.88
C ASP A 55 -16.11 7.92 20.28
N TYR A 56 -15.69 7.13 19.31
CA TYR A 56 -14.96 5.89 19.55
C TYR A 56 -13.50 5.99 19.10
N PHE A 57 -12.63 5.46 19.94
CA PHE A 57 -11.29 5.08 19.56
C PHE A 57 -11.31 3.61 19.13
N VAL A 58 -10.87 3.34 17.92
CA VAL A 58 -10.91 2.01 17.34
C VAL A 58 -9.52 1.54 16.97
N ASN A 59 -9.21 0.31 17.34
CA ASN A 59 -7.99 -0.37 16.97
C ASN A 59 -8.36 -1.63 16.18
N PHE A 60 -7.83 -1.72 14.97
CA PHE A 60 -8.04 -2.83 14.06
C PHE A 60 -6.71 -3.52 13.76
N MET A 61 -6.67 -4.84 13.95
CA MET A 61 -5.45 -5.64 13.81
C MET A 61 -5.70 -6.84 12.92
N VAL A 62 -4.73 -7.21 12.10
CA VAL A 62 -4.78 -8.40 11.24
C VAL A 62 -3.67 -9.38 11.60
N PHE A 63 -3.99 -10.64 11.55
CA PHE A 63 -3.09 -11.77 11.76
C PHE A 63 -3.28 -12.84 10.67
N PRO A 64 -2.22 -13.45 10.13
CA PRO A 64 -0.81 -13.07 10.28
C PRO A 64 -0.47 -11.77 9.55
N ALA A 65 0.80 -11.39 9.69
CA ALA A 65 1.41 -10.20 9.12
C ALA A 65 1.14 -10.00 7.64
N PHE A 66 1.37 -10.99 6.89
CA PHE A 66 1.26 -11.03 5.44
C PHE A 66 0.53 -12.32 5.09
N PRO A 67 -0.81 -12.33 5.14
CA PRO A 67 -1.56 -13.55 4.87
C PRO A 67 -1.30 -14.01 3.43
N ARG A 68 -1.16 -15.31 3.27
CA ARG A 68 -0.99 -15.95 1.96
C ARG A 68 -2.30 -16.57 1.49
N PRO A 69 -2.46 -16.81 0.19
CA PRO A 69 -3.58 -17.58 -0.30
C PRO A 69 -3.65 -18.96 0.39
N ASN A 70 -4.88 -19.35 0.76
CA ASN A 70 -5.17 -20.59 1.49
C ASN A 70 -4.58 -20.66 2.91
N GLU A 71 -4.10 -19.56 3.45
CA GLU A 71 -3.68 -19.43 4.84
C GLU A 71 -4.82 -18.85 5.66
N PRO A 72 -5.25 -19.49 6.76
CA PRO A 72 -6.27 -18.92 7.63
C PRO A 72 -5.74 -17.67 8.35
N GLY A 73 -6.53 -16.62 8.30
CA GLY A 73 -6.24 -15.39 8.99
C GLY A 73 -7.38 -14.94 9.89
N ARG A 74 -7.12 -13.91 10.67
CA ARG A 74 -8.13 -13.26 11.51
C ARG A 74 -7.91 -11.77 11.58
N VAL A 75 -9.00 -11.05 11.73
CA VAL A 75 -9.00 -9.65 12.14
C VAL A 75 -9.51 -9.54 13.55
N ASN A 76 -8.88 -8.67 14.32
CA ASN A 76 -9.33 -8.30 15.66
C ASN A 76 -9.68 -6.81 15.64
N LEU A 77 -10.85 -6.47 16.16
CA LEU A 77 -11.28 -5.10 16.33
C LEU A 77 -11.54 -4.84 17.80
N TYR A 78 -11.02 -3.73 18.30
CA TYR A 78 -11.30 -3.21 19.63
C TYR A 78 -11.83 -1.79 19.50
N ALA A 79 -12.97 -1.50 20.10
CA ALA A 79 -13.57 -0.17 20.08
C ALA A 79 -13.91 0.26 21.51
N LYS A 80 -13.53 1.48 21.89
CA LYS A 80 -13.85 2.06 23.20
C LYS A 80 -14.31 3.51 23.03
N ARG A 81 -15.25 3.93 23.85
CA ARG A 81 -15.65 5.33 23.91
C ARG A 81 -14.52 6.19 24.47
N ILE A 82 -14.33 7.35 23.85
CA ILE A 82 -13.24 8.26 24.20
C ILE A 82 -13.50 8.95 25.53
N ASP A 83 -14.76 9.34 25.81
CA ASP A 83 -15.18 10.06 26.99
C ASP A 83 -15.16 9.20 28.27
N THR A 84 -15.63 7.96 28.17
CA THR A 84 -15.82 7.06 29.31
C THR A 84 -14.78 5.95 29.41
N GLY A 85 -14.03 5.71 28.33
CA GLY A 85 -13.12 4.56 28.22
C GLY A 85 -13.82 3.20 28.17
N LYS A 86 -15.17 3.17 28.15
CA LYS A 86 -15.93 1.92 28.14
C LYS A 86 -15.84 1.25 26.76
N PRO A 87 -15.60 -0.08 26.71
CA PRO A 87 -15.59 -0.82 25.48
C PRO A 87 -17.00 -0.85 24.85
N PHE A 88 -17.05 -0.88 23.52
CA PHE A 88 -18.27 -1.11 22.78
C PHE A 88 -18.75 -2.56 22.99
N GLN A 89 -20.06 -2.74 23.18
CA GLN A 89 -20.67 -4.05 23.54
C GLN A 89 -21.71 -4.52 22.51
N GLY A 90 -21.98 -3.75 21.46
CA GLY A 90 -22.90 -4.14 20.39
C GLY A 90 -22.31 -5.14 19.41
N ASP A 91 -23.08 -5.54 18.42
CA ASP A 91 -22.63 -6.42 17.37
C ASP A 91 -21.79 -5.63 16.34
N VAL A 92 -20.78 -6.28 15.75
CA VAL A 92 -19.96 -5.74 14.64
C VAL A 92 -20.13 -6.64 13.42
N VAL A 93 -20.49 -6.04 12.30
CA VAL A 93 -20.64 -6.71 11.01
C VAL A 93 -19.35 -6.57 10.23
N PHE A 94 -18.76 -7.69 9.82
CA PHE A 94 -17.59 -7.71 8.97
C PHE A 94 -17.97 -8.08 7.55
N ARG A 95 -17.51 -7.29 6.60
CA ARG A 95 -17.64 -7.54 5.17
C ARG A 95 -16.27 -7.49 4.50
N VAL A 96 -16.20 -8.02 3.30
CA VAL A 96 -15.00 -7.94 2.46
C VAL A 96 -15.41 -7.67 1.02
N ARG A 97 -14.59 -6.88 0.34
CA ARG A 97 -14.67 -6.65 -1.10
C ARG A 97 -13.29 -6.71 -1.73
N ASN A 98 -13.23 -7.05 -3.00
CA ASN A 98 -12.00 -6.90 -3.77
C ASN A 98 -11.72 -5.41 -4.01
N ASP A 99 -10.49 -4.98 -3.79
CA ASP A 99 -10.05 -3.61 -4.08
C ASP A 99 -9.67 -3.49 -5.56
N THR A 100 -10.65 -3.64 -6.44
CA THR A 100 -10.50 -3.50 -7.88
C THR A 100 -11.34 -2.35 -8.38
N TRP A 101 -10.88 -1.65 -9.41
CA TRP A 101 -11.60 -0.51 -10.00
C TRP A 101 -13.05 -0.85 -10.43
N LEU A 102 -13.33 -2.10 -10.80
CA LEU A 102 -14.63 -2.52 -11.32
C LEU A 102 -15.43 -3.39 -10.35
N GLY A 103 -14.88 -3.77 -9.21
CA GLY A 103 -15.50 -4.69 -8.27
C GLY A 103 -16.03 -3.98 -7.03
N THR A 104 -17.35 -3.92 -6.88
CA THR A 104 -18.03 -3.36 -5.71
C THR A 104 -18.84 -4.40 -4.96
N GLU A 105 -18.71 -5.68 -5.29
CA GLU A 105 -19.46 -6.74 -4.64
C GLU A 105 -18.88 -7.01 -3.26
N GLU A 106 -19.63 -6.64 -2.23
CA GLU A 106 -19.30 -6.92 -0.85
C GLU A 106 -19.86 -8.27 -0.43
N GLN A 107 -19.01 -9.08 0.20
CA GLN A 107 -19.39 -10.35 0.80
C GLN A 107 -19.40 -10.22 2.33
N LEU A 108 -20.42 -10.78 2.95
CA LEU A 108 -20.49 -10.87 4.40
C LEU A 108 -19.48 -11.90 4.91
N LEU A 109 -18.52 -11.47 5.74
CA LEU A 109 -17.63 -12.38 6.46
C LEU A 109 -18.26 -12.93 7.73
N GLY A 110 -19.01 -12.10 8.44
CA GLY A 110 -19.73 -12.52 9.63
C GLY A 110 -20.16 -11.36 10.53
N VAL A 111 -20.94 -11.70 11.55
CA VAL A 111 -21.36 -10.79 12.62
C VAL A 111 -20.77 -11.30 13.91
N GLN A 112 -20.04 -10.45 14.61
CA GLN A 112 -19.34 -10.83 15.82
C GLN A 112 -19.83 -10.04 17.02
N ARG A 113 -19.94 -10.75 18.15
CA ARG A 113 -20.11 -10.15 19.47
C ARG A 113 -18.75 -10.01 20.15
N PRO A 114 -18.64 -9.11 21.12
CA PRO A 114 -17.38 -8.96 21.83
C PRO A 114 -17.10 -10.20 22.69
N ASP A 115 -15.89 -10.71 22.57
CA ASP A 115 -15.33 -11.72 23.43
C ASP A 115 -14.11 -11.11 24.09
N ASP A 116 -14.18 -10.91 25.42
CA ASP A 116 -13.19 -10.16 26.19
C ASP A 116 -12.91 -8.76 25.59
N ASN A 117 -13.98 -8.05 25.23
CA ASN A 117 -13.97 -6.73 24.58
C ASN A 117 -13.28 -6.67 23.21
N VAL A 118 -12.99 -7.80 22.59
CA VAL A 118 -12.39 -7.91 21.26
C VAL A 118 -13.33 -8.65 20.32
N TYR A 119 -13.52 -8.09 19.13
CA TYR A 119 -14.26 -8.72 18.05
C TYR A 119 -13.28 -9.48 17.17
N ARG A 120 -13.47 -10.81 17.04
CA ARG A 120 -12.55 -11.68 16.29
C ARG A 120 -13.27 -12.28 15.09
N GLN A 121 -12.89 -11.84 13.88
CA GLN A 121 -13.40 -12.39 12.65
C GLN A 121 -12.32 -13.18 11.93
N ARG A 122 -12.57 -14.45 11.65
CA ARG A 122 -11.70 -15.29 10.83
C ARG A 122 -11.97 -15.08 9.36
N PHE A 123 -10.94 -15.23 8.53
CA PHE A 123 -11.06 -15.21 7.08
C PHE A 123 -10.16 -16.27 6.44
N LEU A 124 -10.51 -16.66 5.23
CA LEU A 124 -9.71 -17.52 4.37
C LEU A 124 -9.89 -17.06 2.93
N PHE A 125 -8.82 -16.55 2.33
CA PHE A 125 -8.82 -16.15 0.93
C PHE A 125 -8.07 -17.19 0.10
N HIS A 126 -8.66 -17.58 -1.03
CA HIS A 126 -8.08 -18.59 -1.90
C HIS A 126 -7.15 -18.01 -2.95
N GLU A 127 -7.28 -16.73 -3.24
CA GLU A 127 -6.52 -16.02 -4.26
C GLU A 127 -5.71 -14.88 -3.68
N ALA A 128 -4.55 -14.61 -4.32
CA ALA A 128 -3.77 -13.41 -4.01
C ALA A 128 -4.46 -12.18 -4.58
N GLY A 129 -4.39 -11.07 -3.86
CA GLY A 129 -4.99 -9.83 -4.33
C GLY A 129 -5.07 -8.76 -3.25
N ASP A 130 -5.61 -7.63 -3.64
CA ASP A 130 -5.92 -6.53 -2.75
C ASP A 130 -7.40 -6.59 -2.37
N PHE A 131 -7.69 -6.60 -1.09
CA PHE A 131 -9.02 -6.68 -0.50
C PHE A 131 -9.23 -5.51 0.45
N VAL A 132 -10.47 -5.14 0.68
CA VAL A 132 -10.85 -4.22 1.74
C VAL A 132 -11.78 -4.96 2.69
N ILE A 133 -11.39 -5.06 3.95
CA ILE A 133 -12.27 -5.55 5.01
C ILE A 133 -12.94 -4.34 5.65
N THR A 134 -14.26 -4.39 5.69
CA THR A 134 -15.10 -3.37 6.30
C THR A 134 -15.65 -3.90 7.62
N ALA A 135 -15.52 -3.12 8.67
CA ALA A 135 -16.18 -3.37 9.95
C ALA A 135 -17.22 -2.28 10.21
N GLU A 136 -18.46 -2.67 10.38
CA GLU A 136 -19.60 -1.79 10.62
C GLU A 136 -20.18 -2.08 12.01
N PHE A 137 -20.39 -1.04 12.78
CA PHE A 137 -21.07 -1.12 14.07
C PHE A 137 -22.00 0.06 14.30
N GLN A 138 -23.10 -0.19 14.98
CA GLN A 138 -24.08 0.82 15.29
C GLN A 138 -23.95 1.26 16.75
N ALA A 139 -23.68 2.55 16.94
CA ALA A 139 -23.60 3.13 18.27
C ALA A 139 -24.64 4.26 18.40
N ALA A 140 -25.56 4.11 19.33
CA ALA A 140 -26.74 4.95 19.50
C ALA A 140 -27.59 5.00 18.19
N THR A 141 -27.60 6.11 17.49
CA THR A 141 -28.34 6.29 16.23
C THR A 141 -27.43 6.36 15.00
N GLU A 142 -26.11 6.27 15.20
CA GLU A 142 -25.13 6.44 14.12
C GLU A 142 -24.49 5.11 13.75
N THR A 143 -24.33 4.88 12.46
CA THR A 143 -23.58 3.76 11.93
C THR A 143 -22.15 4.20 11.68
N HIS A 144 -21.21 3.50 12.28
CA HIS A 144 -19.79 3.72 12.11
C HIS A 144 -19.20 2.63 11.21
N VAL A 145 -18.46 3.04 10.19
CA VAL A 145 -17.85 2.14 9.21
C VAL A 145 -16.35 2.38 9.17
N ILE A 146 -15.59 1.29 9.22
CA ILE A 146 -14.13 1.30 9.15
C ILE A 146 -13.73 0.42 7.98
N GLU A 147 -12.94 0.97 7.07
CA GLU A 147 -12.34 0.23 5.97
C GLU A 147 -10.87 -0.05 6.27
N PHE A 148 -10.48 -1.28 6.03
CA PHE A 148 -9.12 -1.74 6.23
C PHE A 148 -8.60 -2.43 4.96
N PRO A 149 -7.65 -1.82 4.24
CA PRO A 149 -7.03 -2.46 3.08
C PRO A 149 -6.15 -3.63 3.53
N LEU A 150 -6.36 -4.78 2.93
CA LEU A 150 -5.64 -6.01 3.22
C LEU A 150 -5.10 -6.62 1.94
N ARG A 151 -3.79 -6.83 1.89
CA ARG A 151 -3.16 -7.55 0.79
C ARG A 151 -2.94 -9.01 1.14
N ILE A 152 -3.40 -9.90 0.27
CA ILE A 152 -3.15 -11.34 0.35
C ILE A 152 -2.06 -11.71 -0.65
N GLY A 153 -0.99 -12.36 -0.17
CA GLY A 153 0.15 -12.75 -0.98
C GLY A 153 1.25 -11.68 -1.07
N GLU A 154 2.26 -11.98 -1.88
CA GLU A 154 3.42 -11.12 -2.03
C GLU A 154 3.08 -9.85 -2.83
N PRO A 155 3.63 -8.69 -2.46
CA PRO A 155 3.49 -7.49 -3.26
C PRO A 155 4.16 -7.70 -4.62
N TRP A 156 3.54 -7.17 -5.66
CA TRP A 156 4.11 -7.24 -6.99
C TRP A 156 5.50 -6.60 -7.01
N PRO A 157 6.55 -7.32 -7.48
CA PRO A 157 7.94 -6.85 -7.37
C PRO A 157 8.22 -5.58 -8.20
N LEU A 158 7.37 -5.32 -9.18
CA LEU A 158 7.44 -4.13 -10.02
C LEU A 158 6.34 -3.15 -9.64
N GLY A 159 6.51 -2.43 -8.54
CA GLY A 159 5.63 -1.31 -8.21
C GLY A 159 5.70 -0.19 -9.26
N LEU A 160 4.81 0.79 -9.16
CA LEU A 160 4.76 1.99 -10.04
C LEU A 160 6.14 2.62 -10.27
N ILE A 161 7.02 2.60 -9.27
CA ILE A 161 8.40 3.12 -9.37
C ILE A 161 9.24 2.27 -10.34
N GLY A 162 9.10 0.95 -10.31
CA GLY A 162 9.80 0.05 -11.24
C GLY A 162 9.35 0.24 -12.68
N ILE A 163 8.05 0.41 -12.90
CA ILE A 163 7.49 0.71 -14.23
C ILE A 163 7.98 2.07 -14.72
N ALA A 164 7.93 3.10 -13.90
CA ALA A 164 8.43 4.42 -14.24
C ALA A 164 9.94 4.38 -14.59
N ALA A 165 10.75 3.68 -13.81
CA ALA A 165 12.16 3.50 -14.10
C ALA A 165 12.40 2.77 -15.44
N ALA A 166 11.65 1.72 -15.72
CA ALA A 166 11.74 1.00 -16.99
C ALA A 166 11.39 1.90 -18.18
N VAL A 167 10.34 2.71 -18.08
CA VAL A 167 9.96 3.69 -19.12
C VAL A 167 11.08 4.70 -19.36
N VAL A 168 11.68 5.23 -18.30
CA VAL A 168 12.81 6.18 -18.44
C VAL A 168 14.00 5.53 -19.14
N VAL A 169 14.34 4.28 -18.81
CA VAL A 169 15.44 3.54 -19.45
C VAL A 169 15.15 3.32 -20.94
N VAL A 170 13.92 2.95 -21.30
CA VAL A 170 13.53 2.76 -22.70
C VAL A 170 13.61 4.07 -23.48
N LEU A 171 13.15 5.18 -22.91
CA LEU A 171 13.25 6.49 -23.55
C LEU A 171 14.70 6.92 -23.76
N LEU A 172 15.57 6.74 -22.78
CA LEU A 172 16.99 7.05 -22.90
C LEU A 172 17.68 6.18 -23.97
N ALA A 173 17.35 4.90 -24.05
CA ALA A 173 17.85 4.01 -25.09
C ALA A 173 17.36 4.45 -26.48
N ALA A 174 16.10 4.79 -26.63
CA ALA A 174 15.55 5.29 -27.90
C ALA A 174 16.23 6.58 -28.36
N VAL A 175 16.41 7.55 -27.46
CA VAL A 175 17.14 8.80 -27.76
C VAL A 175 18.59 8.51 -28.17
N SER A 176 19.26 7.60 -27.48
CA SER A 176 20.64 7.22 -27.80
C SER A 176 20.77 6.59 -29.19
N ILE A 177 19.83 5.72 -29.56
CA ILE A 177 19.80 5.08 -30.87
C ILE A 177 19.54 6.12 -32.00
N LEU A 178 18.59 7.03 -31.77
CA LEU A 178 18.26 8.09 -32.72
C LEU A 178 19.47 9.04 -32.96
N GLN A 179 20.18 9.41 -31.91
CA GLN A 179 21.38 10.23 -31.97
C GLN A 179 22.50 9.53 -32.77
N ARG A 180 22.73 8.25 -32.51
CA ARG A 180 23.72 7.46 -33.26
C ARG A 180 23.39 7.40 -34.76
N LYS A 181 22.12 7.20 -35.08
CA LYS A 181 21.67 7.19 -36.48
C LYS A 181 21.86 8.55 -37.17
N ARG A 182 21.63 9.68 -36.48
CA ARG A 182 21.87 11.02 -36.99
C ARG A 182 23.36 11.27 -37.29
N LEU A 183 24.23 10.96 -36.33
CA LEU A 183 25.68 11.12 -36.49
C LEU A 183 26.26 10.26 -37.64
N LEU A 184 25.77 9.04 -37.80
CA LEU A 184 26.17 8.19 -38.92
C LEU A 184 25.73 8.77 -40.26
N ARG A 185 24.50 9.31 -40.35
CA ARG A 185 24.01 9.96 -41.57
C ARG A 185 24.80 11.23 -41.93
N GLU A 186 25.20 12.01 -40.95
CA GLU A 186 26.04 13.21 -41.17
C GLU A 186 27.45 12.82 -41.64
N LYS A 187 28.07 11.80 -41.09
CA LYS A 187 29.37 11.29 -41.53
C LYS A 187 29.30 10.76 -42.97
N LEU A 188 28.24 10.05 -43.33
CA LEU A 188 28.05 9.54 -44.70
C LEU A 188 27.81 10.67 -45.71
N ARG A 189 27.14 11.75 -45.32
CA ARG A 189 26.92 12.92 -46.17
C ARG A 189 28.22 13.69 -46.40
N SER A 190 29.04 13.92 -45.36
CA SER A 190 30.32 14.60 -45.51
C SER A 190 31.31 13.79 -46.35
N ALA A 191 31.43 12.49 -46.16
CA ALA A 191 32.26 11.63 -46.99
C ALA A 191 31.83 11.62 -48.48
N ARG A 192 30.51 11.70 -48.73
CA ARG A 192 29.97 11.75 -50.11
C ARG A 192 30.21 13.11 -50.78
N SER A 193 30.26 14.20 -50.02
CA SER A 193 30.57 15.54 -50.55
C SER A 193 32.05 15.67 -50.89
N GLU A 194 32.96 15.11 -50.09
CA GLU A 194 34.39 15.08 -50.37
C GLU A 194 34.73 14.28 -51.65
N ALA A 195 34.11 13.09 -51.81
CA ALA A 195 34.30 12.25 -53.00
C ALA A 195 33.75 12.86 -54.28
N ARG A 196 32.92 13.91 -54.22
CA ARG A 196 32.35 14.59 -55.39
C ARG A 196 33.14 15.84 -55.79
N SER A 197 34.04 16.31 -54.94
CA SER A 197 34.86 17.50 -55.16
C SER A 197 36.30 17.17 -55.60
N SER A 198 36.67 15.90 -55.62
CA SER A 198 37.92 15.36 -56.16
C SER A 198 37.70 14.79 -57.58
#